data_4ee727fed2de3b6abbfdd72aa0089203
#
_entry.id   4ee727fed2de3b6abbfdd72aa0089203
#
_cell.length_a   1.000
_cell.length_b   1.000
_cell.length_c   1.000
_cell.angle_alpha   90.00
_cell.angle_beta   90.00
_cell.angle_gamma   90.00
#
_symmetry.space_group_name_H-M   'P 1'
#
loop_
_entity.id
_entity.type
_entity.pdbx_description
1 polymer ?
#
loop_
_entity_poly.entity_id
_entity_poly.type
_entity_poly.pdbx_seq_one_letter_code
_entity_poly.pdbx_strand_id
1 'polypeptide(L)'
;SDTTAVFCMSDTVAMGVIRALTDMGRRVPEDVGVIGFDGIEMSKFFVPRITTIEQPIDEIARESVRVLMDMLENGRPPRHIVVPAKVQMRESV
;
A
#
# COMPACT_ATOMS: atom_id res chain seq x y z
N SER A 1 -1.41 6.35 -25.08
CA SER A 1 -2.39 6.46 -23.99
C SER A 1 -2.25 7.80 -23.28
N ASP A 2 -3.37 8.35 -22.87
CA ASP A 2 -3.44 9.61 -22.12
C ASP A 2 -3.36 9.41 -20.61
N THR A 3 -3.07 8.19 -20.16
CA THR A 3 -2.96 7.88 -18.73
C THR A 3 -1.82 8.66 -18.10
N THR A 4 -2.13 9.38 -17.01
CA THR A 4 -1.15 10.19 -16.28
C THR A 4 -0.89 9.68 -14.87
N ALA A 5 -1.69 8.75 -14.37
CA ALA A 5 -1.51 8.17 -13.05
C ALA A 5 -2.13 6.78 -12.98
N VAL A 6 -1.52 5.91 -12.17
CA VAL A 6 -1.97 4.54 -11.95
C VAL A 6 -1.95 4.26 -10.45
N PHE A 7 -3.07 3.75 -9.94
CA PHE A 7 -3.17 3.26 -8.58
C PHE A 7 -3.13 1.73 -8.62
N CYS A 8 -2.13 1.15 -7.97
CA CYS A 8 -1.90 -0.29 -8.00
C CYS A 8 -2.43 -0.95 -6.72
N MET A 9 -2.85 -2.22 -6.85
CA MET A 9 -3.41 -2.98 -5.73
C MET A 9 -2.37 -3.30 -4.65
N SER A 10 -1.09 -3.27 -4.99
CA SER A 10 0.00 -3.54 -4.05
C SER A 10 1.27 -2.84 -4.51
N ASP A 11 2.24 -2.73 -3.61
CA ASP A 11 3.55 -2.18 -3.95
C ASP A 11 4.28 -3.09 -4.95
N THR A 12 4.08 -4.38 -4.85
CA THR A 12 4.70 -5.32 -5.79
C THR A 12 4.18 -5.11 -7.22
N VAL A 13 2.88 -4.90 -7.37
CA VAL A 13 2.29 -4.55 -8.67
C VAL A 13 2.81 -3.20 -9.15
N ALA A 14 2.93 -2.23 -8.23
CA ALA A 14 3.48 -0.91 -8.57
C ALA A 14 4.91 -1.02 -9.14
N MET A 15 5.74 -1.88 -8.56
CA MET A 15 7.09 -2.13 -9.07
C MET A 15 7.06 -2.65 -10.50
N GLY A 16 6.16 -3.60 -10.79
CA GLY A 16 5.99 -4.12 -12.15
C GLY A 16 5.51 -3.07 -13.14
N VAL A 17 4.58 -2.21 -12.71
CA VAL A 17 4.08 -1.12 -13.55
C VAL A 17 5.20 -0.11 -13.85
N ILE A 18 5.99 0.26 -12.84
CA ILE A 18 7.11 1.18 -13.04
C ILE A 18 8.12 0.58 -14.01
N ARG A 19 8.43 -0.71 -13.87
CA ARG A 19 9.35 -1.39 -14.78
C ARG A 19 8.82 -1.38 -16.22
N ALA A 20 7.56 -1.69 -16.40
CA ALA A 20 6.95 -1.69 -17.73
C ALA A 20 6.97 -0.29 -18.36
N LEU A 21 6.62 0.75 -17.58
CA LEU A 21 6.65 2.12 -18.05
C LEU A 21 8.08 2.54 -18.46
N THR A 22 9.05 2.20 -17.64
CA THR A 22 10.46 2.49 -17.93
C THR A 22 10.90 1.82 -19.22
N ASP A 23 10.55 0.55 -19.41
CA ASP A 23 10.88 -0.18 -20.64
C ASP A 23 10.21 0.44 -21.88
N MET A 24 9.07 1.08 -21.69
CA MET A 24 8.37 1.79 -22.77
C MET A 24 8.88 3.21 -22.99
N GLY A 25 9.90 3.63 -22.26
CA GLY A 25 10.42 5.00 -22.34
C GLY A 25 9.57 6.06 -21.64
N ARG A 26 8.63 5.64 -20.79
CA ARG A 26 7.79 6.55 -20.00
C ARG A 26 8.44 6.79 -18.63
N ARG A 27 8.49 8.03 -18.21
CA ARG A 27 9.15 8.40 -16.94
C ARG A 27 8.12 8.40 -15.80
N VAL A 28 8.59 7.96 -14.62
CA VAL A 28 7.81 7.99 -13.38
C VAL A 28 8.55 8.87 -12.39
N PRO A 29 7.94 9.96 -11.87
CA PRO A 29 6.54 10.38 -12.02
C PRO A 29 6.25 11.33 -13.19
N GLU A 30 7.25 11.78 -13.94
CA GLU A 30 7.10 12.91 -14.87
C GLU A 30 6.02 12.67 -15.93
N ASP A 31 5.96 11.47 -16.49
CA ASP A 31 4.96 11.13 -17.50
C ASP A 31 3.76 10.41 -16.89
N VAL A 32 4.01 9.53 -15.92
CA VAL A 32 2.95 8.76 -15.24
C VAL A 32 3.29 8.64 -13.77
N GLY A 33 2.38 9.11 -12.91
CA GLY A 33 2.49 8.89 -11.46
C GLY A 33 2.01 7.47 -11.11
N VAL A 34 2.67 6.83 -10.16
CA VAL A 34 2.32 5.47 -9.71
C VAL A 34 2.21 5.44 -8.20
N ILE A 35 1.08 4.92 -7.71
CA ILE A 35 0.83 4.75 -6.28
C ILE A 35 0.66 3.27 -6.00
N GLY A 36 1.34 2.79 -4.96
CA GLY A 36 1.20 1.43 -4.46
C GLY A 36 0.22 1.31 -3.31
N PHE A 37 0.18 0.14 -2.73
CA PHE A 37 -0.64 -0.17 -1.56
C PHE A 37 0.08 -1.24 -0.73
N ASP A 38 0.06 -1.11 0.57
CA ASP A 38 0.60 -1.93 1.64
C ASP A 38 1.73 -1.26 2.41
N GLY A 39 2.66 -0.59 1.73
CA GLY A 39 3.81 0.01 2.40
C GLY A 39 4.89 -1.02 2.76
N ILE A 40 5.16 -1.97 1.85
CA ILE A 40 6.22 -2.96 2.09
C ILE A 40 7.58 -2.27 2.19
N GLU A 41 8.52 -2.92 2.89
CA GLU A 41 9.84 -2.34 3.12
C GLU A 41 10.57 -2.00 1.81
N MET A 42 10.48 -2.87 0.81
CA MET A 42 11.12 -2.68 -0.49
C MET A 42 10.69 -1.39 -1.19
N SER A 43 9.47 -0.91 -0.93
CA SER A 43 8.97 0.31 -1.58
C SER A 43 9.81 1.54 -1.23
N LYS A 44 10.53 1.52 -0.11
CA LYS A 44 11.42 2.60 0.34
C LYS A 44 12.75 2.62 -0.45
N PHE A 45 13.11 1.50 -1.05
CA PHE A 45 14.40 1.33 -1.70
C PHE A 45 14.30 1.19 -3.21
N PHE A 46 13.11 1.15 -3.73
CA PHE A 46 12.88 1.07 -5.17
C PHE A 46 13.27 2.39 -5.84
N VAL A 47 13.45 2.35 -7.15
CA VAL A 47 13.78 3.56 -7.94
C VAL A 47 12.70 3.76 -9.00
N PRO A 48 11.87 4.82 -8.90
CA PRO A 48 11.79 5.79 -7.80
C PRO A 48 11.19 5.17 -6.53
N ARG A 49 11.41 5.79 -5.38
CA ARG A 49 10.76 5.36 -4.13
C ARG A 49 9.26 5.47 -4.30
N ILE A 50 8.54 4.44 -3.89
CA ILE A 50 7.11 4.31 -4.21
C ILE A 50 6.26 5.00 -3.17
N THR A 51 5.47 5.98 -3.62
CA THR A 51 4.36 6.54 -2.84
C THR A 51 3.33 5.43 -2.65
N THR A 52 2.92 5.18 -1.42
CA THR A 52 2.06 4.05 -1.11
C THR A 52 1.11 4.39 0.04
N ILE A 53 0.05 3.61 0.16
CA ILE A 53 -0.82 3.63 1.33
C ILE A 53 -0.31 2.56 2.28
N GLU A 54 0.32 2.99 3.37
CA GLU A 54 0.91 2.09 4.36
C GLU A 54 -0.14 1.58 5.32
N GLN A 55 -0.28 0.26 5.39
CA GLN A 55 -1.17 -0.38 6.33
C GLN A 55 -0.50 -0.46 7.71
N PRO A 56 -1.23 -0.13 8.79
CA PRO A 56 -0.69 -0.25 10.15
C PRO A 56 -0.75 -1.72 10.61
N ILE A 57 0.14 -2.55 10.07
CA ILE A 57 0.12 -4.02 10.25
C ILE A 57 0.15 -4.42 11.72
N ASP A 58 1.00 -3.80 12.53
CA ASP A 58 1.11 -4.14 13.95
C ASP A 58 -0.19 -3.86 14.70
N GLU A 59 -0.83 -2.74 14.40
CA GLU A 59 -2.08 -2.37 15.03
C GLU A 59 -3.22 -3.27 14.57
N ILE A 60 -3.26 -3.60 13.26
CA ILE A 60 -4.27 -4.52 12.72
C ILE A 60 -4.11 -5.90 13.38
N ALA A 61 -2.90 -6.40 13.49
CA ALA A 61 -2.64 -7.69 14.13
C ALA A 61 -3.08 -7.68 15.59
N ARG A 62 -2.72 -6.64 16.32
CA ARG A 62 -3.06 -6.50 17.74
C ARG A 62 -4.56 -6.45 17.96
N GLU A 63 -5.26 -5.63 17.18
CA GLU A 63 -6.71 -5.52 17.26
C GLU A 63 -7.43 -6.80 16.85
N SER A 64 -6.92 -7.50 15.83
CA SER A 64 -7.49 -8.77 15.39
C SER A 64 -7.43 -9.83 16.48
N VAL A 65 -6.29 -9.97 17.14
CA VAL A 65 -6.12 -10.92 18.24
C VAL A 65 -7.00 -10.53 19.42
N ARG A 66 -7.04 -9.24 19.76
CA ARG A 66 -7.85 -8.76 20.88
C ARG A 66 -9.33 -9.07 20.67
N VAL A 67 -9.85 -8.81 19.48
CA VAL A 67 -11.26 -9.09 19.16
C VAL A 67 -11.53 -10.60 19.19
N LEU A 68 -10.65 -11.40 18.62
CA LEU A 68 -10.80 -12.85 18.59
C LEU A 68 -10.80 -13.43 20.01
N MET A 69 -9.86 -13.03 20.84
CA MET A 69 -9.79 -13.51 22.23
C MET A 69 -11.01 -13.08 23.02
N ASP A 70 -11.52 -11.87 22.81
CA ASP A 70 -12.71 -11.37 23.47
C ASP A 70 -13.94 -12.21 23.10
N MET A 71 -14.04 -12.62 21.83
CA MET A 71 -15.11 -13.52 21.37
C MET A 71 -15.01 -14.90 22.02
N LEU A 72 -13.79 -15.45 22.09
CA LEU A 72 -13.56 -16.81 22.62
C LEU A 72 -13.67 -16.88 24.14
N GLU A 73 -13.11 -15.92 24.85
CA GLU A 73 -13.04 -15.94 26.32
C GLU A 73 -14.27 -15.33 26.99
N ASN A 74 -14.84 -14.27 26.41
CA ASN A 74 -15.92 -13.51 27.02
C ASN A 74 -17.25 -13.66 26.30
N GLY A 75 -17.31 -14.43 25.21
CA GLY A 75 -18.53 -14.65 24.44
C GLY A 75 -19.10 -13.41 23.78
N ARG A 76 -18.27 -12.40 23.56
CA ARG A 76 -18.75 -11.17 22.90
C ARG A 76 -18.98 -11.38 21.41
N PRO A 77 -19.91 -10.62 20.80
CA PRO A 77 -20.17 -10.75 19.38
C PRO A 77 -19.01 -10.19 18.54
N PRO A 78 -18.91 -10.58 17.26
CA PRO A 78 -17.96 -9.97 16.33
C PRO A 78 -18.13 -8.45 16.24
N ARG A 79 -17.02 -7.74 16.07
CA ARG A 79 -17.00 -6.29 15.95
C ARG A 79 -16.31 -5.86 14.68
N HIS A 80 -16.75 -4.75 14.15
CA HIS A 80 -16.10 -4.10 13.02
C HIS A 80 -15.25 -2.94 13.55
N ILE A 81 -13.93 -3.05 13.40
CA ILE A 81 -13.00 -2.00 13.82
C ILE A 81 -12.27 -1.50 12.59
N VAL A 82 -12.25 -0.18 12.43
CA VAL A 82 -11.50 0.46 11.33
C VAL A 82 -10.21 1.02 11.90
N VAL A 83 -9.09 0.58 11.32
CA VAL A 83 -7.76 1.08 11.66
C VAL A 83 -7.27 1.92 10.48
N PRO A 84 -7.05 3.23 10.67
CA PRO A 84 -6.71 4.09 9.54
C PRO A 84 -5.31 3.80 8.99
N ALA A 85 -5.23 3.76 7.66
CA ALA A 85 -3.96 3.68 6.95
C ALA A 85 -3.39 5.07 6.72
N LYS A 86 -2.12 5.16 6.34
CA LYS A 86 -1.44 6.44 6.07
C LYS A 86 -0.92 6.47 4.63
N VAL A 87 -1.03 7.62 4.00
CA VAL A 87 -0.35 7.86 2.72
C VAL A 87 1.10 8.23 3.00
N GLN A 88 2.02 7.47 2.45
CA GLN A 88 3.45 7.77 2.49
C GLN A 88 3.84 8.38 1.15
N MET A 89 3.98 9.70 1.13
CA MET A 89 4.38 10.43 -0.09
C MET A 89 5.87 10.26 -0.30
N ARG A 90 6.24 9.77 -1.50
CA ARG A 90 7.64 9.56 -1.86
C ARG A 90 7.90 10.13 -3.25
N GLU A 91 8.51 9.38 -4.16
CA GLU A 91 9.02 9.90 -5.43
C GLU A 91 8.19 9.51 -6.65
N SER A 92 7.34 8.49 -6.54
CA SER A 92 6.63 7.94 -7.70
C SER A 92 5.39 8.73 -8.13
N VAL A 93 5.08 9.77 -7.41
CA VAL A 93 3.98 10.68 -7.72
C VAL A 93 4.44 12.11 -7.64
#